data_ea088a1fd79528f0d2a19ed8a15df6fd
#
_entry.id   ea088a1fd79528f0d2a19ed8a15df6fd
#
_cell.length_a   1.000
_cell.length_b   1.000
_cell.length_c   1.000
_cell.angle_alpha   90.00
_cell.angle_beta   90.00
_cell.angle_gamma   90.00
#
_symmetry.space_group_name_H-M   'P 1'
#
loop_
_entity.id
_entity.type
_entity.pdbx_description
1 polymer ?
#
loop_
_entity_poly.entity_id
_entity_poly.type
_entity_poly.pdbx_seq_one_letter_code
_entity_poly.pdbx_strand_id
1 'polypeptide(L)'
;MDHGIYGIDLKSLEYVALASGLTKNQFAVSADHSRAAWQENTGIWDSQTIQIMDLDTGDKTQLGGQAGSVSRIFGFVGNDCIYGTGDSGDYLMSNGRVMGTYLKSIDIVDREMKSVMHYEKPGSWIREVSVNDSRIHMKTVTSKDGFFGTYSADTLVCNAEILPGKADDLGCY
;
A
#
# COMPACT_ATOMS: atom_id res chain seq x y z
N MET A 1 -12.90 12.31 -4.72
CA MET A 1 -14.03 11.40 -4.42
C MET A 1 -13.55 10.50 -3.33
N ASP A 2 -14.29 10.45 -2.21
CA ASP A 2 -13.91 9.63 -1.06
C ASP A 2 -14.58 8.25 -1.20
N HIS A 3 -13.84 7.21 -0.89
CA HIS A 3 -14.28 5.82 -0.95
C HIS A 3 -14.45 5.26 0.46
N GLY A 4 -15.31 4.28 0.61
CA GLY A 4 -15.48 3.52 1.85
C GLY A 4 -15.42 2.03 1.59
N ILE A 5 -15.02 1.28 2.61
CA ILE A 5 -15.06 -0.18 2.62
C ILE A 5 -16.19 -0.56 3.57
N TYR A 6 -17.08 -1.43 3.12
CA TYR A 6 -18.22 -1.90 3.87
C TYR A 6 -18.23 -3.44 3.90
N GLY A 7 -18.43 -4.00 5.08
CA GLY A 7 -18.80 -5.39 5.25
C GLY A 7 -20.31 -5.54 5.12
N ILE A 8 -20.79 -6.49 4.32
CA ILE A 8 -22.22 -6.77 4.13
C ILE A 8 -22.48 -8.23 4.48
N ASP A 9 -23.37 -8.47 5.43
CA ASP A 9 -23.90 -9.82 5.67
C ASP A 9 -24.97 -10.13 4.62
N LEU A 10 -24.69 -11.09 3.75
CA LEU A 10 -25.57 -11.46 2.66
C LEU A 10 -26.86 -12.15 3.10
N LYS A 11 -26.98 -12.59 4.36
CA LYS A 11 -28.17 -13.22 4.90
C LYS A 11 -29.12 -12.21 5.53
N SER A 12 -28.56 -11.33 6.40
CA SER A 12 -29.36 -10.29 7.08
C SER A 12 -29.48 -9.01 6.26
N LEU A 13 -28.62 -8.81 5.25
CA LEU A 13 -28.42 -7.58 4.47
C LEU A 13 -28.01 -6.38 5.34
N GLU A 14 -27.53 -6.66 6.54
CA GLU A 14 -26.93 -5.64 7.39
C GLU A 14 -25.51 -5.31 6.87
N TYR A 15 -25.11 -4.07 7.04
CA TYR A 15 -23.78 -3.62 6.67
C TYR A 15 -23.12 -2.84 7.79
N VAL A 16 -21.78 -2.91 7.82
CA VAL A 16 -20.94 -2.15 8.74
C VAL A 16 -19.86 -1.43 7.93
N ALA A 17 -19.66 -0.15 8.21
CA ALA A 17 -18.53 0.59 7.63
C ALA A 17 -17.23 0.13 8.29
N LEU A 18 -16.30 -0.40 7.50
CA LEU A 18 -14.97 -0.84 7.96
C LEU A 18 -13.96 0.30 7.87
N ALA A 19 -14.04 1.11 6.81
CA ALA A 19 -13.23 2.30 6.61
C ALA A 19 -14.01 3.33 5.76
N SER A 20 -13.65 4.60 5.89
CA SER A 20 -14.24 5.71 5.13
C SER A 20 -13.20 6.78 4.83
N GLY A 21 -13.50 7.67 3.89
CA GLY A 21 -12.61 8.76 3.50
C GLY A 21 -11.33 8.30 2.80
N LEU A 22 -11.33 7.09 2.21
CA LEU A 22 -10.18 6.55 1.50
C LEU A 22 -10.06 7.18 0.12
N THR A 23 -8.83 7.34 -0.34
CA THR A 23 -8.52 7.67 -1.73
C THR A 23 -8.23 6.38 -2.52
N LYS A 24 -8.21 6.50 -3.85
CA LYS A 24 -8.06 5.41 -4.81
C LYS A 24 -6.92 4.41 -4.51
N ASN A 25 -5.81 4.86 -3.93
CA ASN A 25 -4.62 4.05 -3.72
C ASN A 25 -4.43 3.65 -2.24
N GLN A 26 -5.46 3.77 -1.42
CA GLN A 26 -5.38 3.50 0.01
C GLN A 26 -6.02 2.18 0.41
N PHE A 27 -6.49 1.38 -0.53
CA PHE A 27 -7.03 0.05 -0.25
C PHE A 27 -6.74 -0.94 -1.36
N ALA A 28 -6.80 -2.21 -1.05
CA ALA A 28 -6.65 -3.33 -1.98
C ALA A 28 -7.44 -4.53 -1.49
N VAL A 29 -7.78 -5.42 -2.42
CA VAL A 29 -8.43 -6.72 -2.13
C VAL A 29 -7.60 -7.81 -2.80
N SER A 30 -7.45 -8.98 -2.13
CA SER A 30 -6.72 -10.12 -2.68
C SER A 30 -7.46 -10.77 -3.86
N ALA A 31 -6.73 -11.55 -4.67
CA ALA A 31 -7.25 -12.18 -5.88
C ALA A 31 -8.43 -13.14 -5.62
N ASP A 32 -8.40 -13.85 -4.50
CA ASP A 32 -9.46 -14.79 -4.09
C ASP A 32 -10.58 -14.11 -3.27
N HIS A 33 -10.49 -12.79 -3.08
CA HIS A 33 -11.41 -12.00 -2.27
C HIS A 33 -11.50 -12.43 -0.78
N SER A 34 -10.49 -13.14 -0.28
CA SER A 34 -10.46 -13.56 1.12
C SER A 34 -9.83 -12.51 2.06
N ARG A 35 -9.15 -11.50 1.50
CA ARG A 35 -8.45 -10.47 2.28
C ARG A 35 -8.67 -9.08 1.70
N ALA A 36 -8.83 -8.10 2.58
CA ALA A 36 -8.80 -6.69 2.23
C ALA A 36 -7.76 -5.96 3.09
N ALA A 37 -7.10 -4.98 2.50
CA ALA A 37 -6.14 -4.12 3.20
C ALA A 37 -6.44 -2.66 2.90
N TRP A 38 -6.29 -1.78 3.90
CA TRP A 38 -6.45 -0.35 3.72
C TRP A 38 -5.56 0.45 4.66
N GLN A 39 -5.21 1.64 4.23
CA GLN A 39 -4.53 2.62 5.07
C GLN A 39 -5.57 3.31 5.96
N GLU A 40 -5.23 3.52 7.22
CA GLU A 40 -6.08 4.35 8.07
C GLU A 40 -6.03 5.80 7.58
N ASN A 41 -7.20 6.44 7.50
CA ASN A 41 -7.27 7.81 7.01
C ASN A 41 -6.63 8.77 8.00
N THR A 42 -5.47 9.27 7.66
CA THR A 42 -4.76 10.30 8.42
C THR A 42 -4.80 11.68 7.75
N GLY A 43 -5.55 11.80 6.64
CA GLY A 43 -5.61 13.02 5.84
C GLY A 43 -4.35 13.28 4.99
N ILE A 44 -3.39 12.36 4.98
CA ILE A 44 -2.17 12.40 4.17
C ILE A 44 -2.14 11.17 3.26
N TRP A 45 -1.37 11.22 2.18
CA TRP A 45 -1.21 10.12 1.20
C TRP A 45 -0.68 8.82 1.83
N ASP A 46 0.09 8.95 2.91
CA ASP A 46 0.71 7.85 3.62
C ASP A 46 0.16 7.78 5.05
N SER A 47 -0.03 6.59 5.54
CA SER A 47 -0.52 6.30 6.90
C SER A 47 0.60 5.71 7.74
N GLN A 48 0.50 5.81 9.05
CA GLN A 48 1.40 5.06 9.93
C GLN A 48 1.10 3.57 9.89
N THR A 49 -0.16 3.21 9.64
CA THR A 49 -0.64 1.83 9.75
C THR A 49 -1.45 1.42 8.52
N ILE A 50 -1.36 0.13 8.20
CA ILE A 50 -2.21 -0.55 7.24
C ILE A 50 -3.01 -1.60 8.02
N GLN A 51 -4.32 -1.57 7.90
CA GLN A 51 -5.20 -2.61 8.40
C GLN A 51 -5.33 -3.70 7.34
N ILE A 52 -5.20 -4.94 7.74
CA ILE A 52 -5.51 -6.10 6.90
C ILE A 52 -6.61 -6.89 7.59
N MET A 53 -7.65 -7.22 6.86
CA MET A 53 -8.77 -8.00 7.34
C MET A 53 -8.89 -9.30 6.56
N ASP A 54 -9.00 -10.40 7.27
CA ASP A 54 -9.47 -11.66 6.72
C ASP A 54 -10.99 -11.56 6.58
N LEU A 55 -11.50 -11.67 5.35
CA LEU A 55 -12.92 -11.47 5.05
C LEU A 55 -13.78 -12.69 5.39
N ASP A 56 -13.16 -13.87 5.56
CA ASP A 56 -13.85 -15.09 5.95
C ASP A 56 -14.11 -15.13 7.47
N THR A 57 -13.12 -14.70 8.26
CA THR A 57 -13.20 -14.74 9.73
C THR A 57 -13.57 -13.40 10.36
N GLY A 58 -13.32 -12.29 9.66
CA GLY A 58 -13.45 -10.93 10.20
C GLY A 58 -12.27 -10.48 11.06
N ASP A 59 -11.22 -11.31 11.18
CA ASP A 59 -10.03 -10.99 11.96
C ASP A 59 -9.25 -9.86 11.31
N LYS A 60 -8.78 -8.93 12.14
CA LYS A 60 -7.97 -7.78 11.71
C LYS A 60 -6.55 -7.89 12.22
N THR A 61 -5.61 -7.60 11.35
CA THR A 61 -4.18 -7.51 11.65
C THR A 61 -3.66 -6.16 11.15
N GLN A 62 -2.69 -5.61 11.87
CA GLN A 62 -2.11 -4.30 11.55
C GLN A 62 -0.65 -4.45 11.14
N LEU A 63 -0.27 -3.75 10.06
CA LEU A 63 1.11 -3.54 9.64
C LEU A 63 1.55 -2.11 9.95
N GLY A 64 2.84 -1.92 10.26
CA GLY A 64 3.41 -0.61 10.59
C GLY A 64 3.13 -0.20 12.04
N GLY A 65 2.88 1.10 12.27
CA GLY A 65 2.59 1.63 13.61
C GLY A 65 3.83 2.00 14.42
N GLN A 66 5.00 1.94 13.83
CA GLN A 66 6.21 2.43 14.50
C GLN A 66 6.23 3.98 14.49
N ALA A 67 6.56 4.57 15.62
CA ALA A 67 6.68 6.02 15.72
C ALA A 67 7.72 6.55 14.73
N GLY A 68 7.36 7.59 13.98
CA GLY A 68 8.22 8.19 12.97
C GLY A 68 8.28 7.44 11.64
N SER A 69 7.50 6.37 11.45
CA SER A 69 7.37 5.68 10.18
C SER A 69 6.04 5.98 9.49
N VAL A 70 6.03 5.77 8.19
CA VAL A 70 4.82 5.73 7.36
C VAL A 70 4.78 4.44 6.58
N SER A 71 3.57 4.02 6.23
CA SER A 71 3.32 2.82 5.43
C SER A 71 2.37 3.14 4.29
N ARG A 72 2.57 2.48 3.16
CA ARG A 72 1.71 2.63 1.96
C ARG A 72 1.39 1.26 1.40
N ILE A 73 0.11 1.00 1.16
CA ILE A 73 -0.37 -0.21 0.50
C ILE A 73 -0.18 -0.09 -1.02
N PHE A 74 0.24 -1.18 -1.68
CA PHE A 74 0.36 -1.26 -3.14
C PHE A 74 -0.55 -2.31 -3.76
N GLY A 75 -0.99 -3.30 -3.01
CA GLY A 75 -1.87 -4.35 -3.51
C GLY A 75 -1.58 -5.72 -2.92
N PHE A 76 -2.00 -6.74 -3.65
CA PHE A 76 -1.74 -8.13 -3.34
C PHE A 76 -1.14 -8.84 -4.55
N VAL A 77 -0.23 -9.77 -4.30
CA VAL A 77 0.19 -10.80 -5.25
C VAL A 77 -0.37 -12.12 -4.76
N GLY A 78 -1.40 -12.63 -5.47
CA GLY A 78 -2.23 -13.70 -4.89
C GLY A 78 -2.88 -13.21 -3.59
N ASN A 79 -2.49 -13.82 -2.47
CA ASN A 79 -2.98 -13.45 -1.13
C ASN A 79 -1.94 -12.73 -0.27
N ASP A 80 -0.75 -12.49 -0.80
CA ASP A 80 0.34 -11.84 -0.08
C ASP A 80 0.27 -10.32 -0.26
N CYS A 81 0.30 -9.60 0.84
CA CYS A 81 0.13 -8.14 0.85
C CYS A 81 1.45 -7.44 0.50
N ILE A 82 1.40 -6.52 -0.45
CA ILE A 82 2.53 -5.67 -0.87
C ILE A 82 2.39 -4.29 -0.24
N TYR A 83 3.39 -3.87 0.50
CA TYR A 83 3.43 -2.53 1.09
C TYR A 83 4.84 -1.96 1.10
N GLY A 84 4.93 -0.65 1.28
CA GLY A 84 6.20 0.04 1.45
C GLY A 84 6.25 0.78 2.76
N THR A 85 7.47 0.98 3.30
CA THR A 85 7.70 1.78 4.50
C THR A 85 8.71 2.89 4.26
N GLY A 86 8.58 3.98 5.01
CA GLY A 86 9.48 5.12 4.98
C GLY A 86 9.46 5.89 6.28
N ASP A 87 10.27 6.94 6.39
CA ASP A 87 10.27 7.84 7.55
C ASP A 87 9.27 8.97 7.36
N SER A 88 8.49 9.28 8.37
CA SER A 88 7.41 10.29 8.31
C SER A 88 7.88 11.72 8.02
N GLY A 89 9.18 12.00 8.22
CA GLY A 89 9.80 13.30 7.91
C GLY A 89 10.36 13.43 6.49
N ASP A 90 10.37 12.33 5.73
CA ASP A 90 10.99 12.26 4.40
C ASP A 90 10.01 12.64 3.29
N TYR A 91 9.55 13.89 3.32
CA TYR A 91 8.51 14.36 2.38
C TYR A 91 9.00 14.45 0.93
N LEU A 92 8.21 13.90 0.03
CA LEU A 92 8.31 14.15 -1.41
C LEU A 92 7.56 15.44 -1.73
N MET A 93 8.30 16.46 -2.14
CA MET A 93 7.76 17.78 -2.45
C MET A 93 7.68 18.00 -3.97
N SER A 94 6.62 18.64 -4.43
CA SER A 94 6.49 19.15 -5.79
C SER A 94 5.79 20.51 -5.76
N ASN A 95 6.40 21.52 -6.36
CA ASN A 95 5.86 22.88 -6.42
C ASN A 95 5.43 23.43 -5.05
N GLY A 96 6.22 23.17 -4.00
CA GLY A 96 5.96 23.62 -2.62
C GLY A 96 4.83 22.86 -1.91
N ARG A 97 4.33 21.77 -2.49
CA ARG A 97 3.29 20.91 -1.88
C ARG A 97 3.86 19.53 -1.56
N VAL A 98 3.42 18.97 -0.44
CA VAL A 98 3.71 17.58 -0.10
C VAL A 98 2.89 16.69 -1.04
N MET A 99 3.58 15.80 -1.73
CA MET A 99 2.99 14.82 -2.68
C MET A 99 2.99 13.41 -2.09
N GLY A 100 3.61 13.20 -0.95
CA GLY A 100 3.76 11.92 -0.27
C GLY A 100 5.07 11.88 0.51
N THR A 101 5.52 10.67 0.81
CA THR A 101 6.78 10.43 1.52
C THR A 101 7.66 9.52 0.68
N TYR A 102 8.97 9.72 0.72
CA TYR A 102 9.92 8.76 0.19
C TYR A 102 9.84 7.45 0.99
N LEU A 103 9.88 6.34 0.30
CA LEU A 103 9.94 5.04 0.95
C LEU A 103 11.38 4.53 1.03
N LYS A 104 11.65 3.68 2.00
CA LYS A 104 12.93 2.98 2.18
C LYS A 104 12.86 1.55 1.70
N SER A 105 11.75 0.87 1.98
CA SER A 105 11.56 -0.53 1.62
C SER A 105 10.26 -0.79 0.88
N ILE A 106 10.24 -1.92 0.18
CA ILE A 106 9.04 -2.62 -0.28
C ILE A 106 9.07 -4.01 0.32
N ASP A 107 7.97 -4.42 0.92
CA ASP A 107 7.82 -5.68 1.61
C ASP A 107 6.61 -6.44 1.07
N ILE A 108 6.72 -7.77 1.03
CA ILE A 108 5.61 -8.67 0.77
C ILE A 108 5.47 -9.58 1.99
N VAL A 109 4.27 -9.67 2.55
CA VAL A 109 3.96 -10.54 3.68
C VAL A 109 2.84 -11.49 3.34
N ASP A 110 2.97 -12.73 3.80
CA ASP A 110 1.97 -13.78 3.64
C ASP A 110 0.76 -13.60 4.57
N ARG A 111 -0.13 -14.59 4.59
CA ARG A 111 -1.33 -14.59 5.44
C ARG A 111 -1.00 -14.61 6.93
N GLU A 112 0.11 -15.24 7.33
CA GLU A 112 0.61 -15.29 8.71
C GLU A 112 1.48 -14.09 9.07
N MET A 113 1.55 -13.06 8.21
CA MET A 113 2.35 -11.84 8.38
C MET A 113 3.87 -12.10 8.38
N LYS A 114 4.30 -13.22 7.83
CA LYS A 114 5.72 -13.50 7.62
C LYS A 114 6.22 -12.81 6.38
N SER A 115 7.46 -12.29 6.45
CA SER A 115 8.12 -11.69 5.28
C SER A 115 8.39 -12.76 4.23
N VAL A 116 7.78 -12.60 3.06
CA VAL A 116 8.03 -13.38 1.84
C VAL A 116 9.15 -12.72 1.04
N MET A 117 9.18 -11.40 1.02
CA MET A 117 10.19 -10.61 0.31
C MET A 117 10.39 -9.27 1.02
N HIS A 118 11.65 -8.85 1.07
CA HIS A 118 12.06 -7.52 1.52
C HIS A 118 13.01 -6.93 0.50
N TYR A 119 12.73 -5.72 0.05
CA TYR A 119 13.61 -4.93 -0.80
C TYR A 119 13.95 -3.61 -0.10
N GLU A 120 15.24 -3.38 0.07
CA GLU A 120 15.80 -2.10 0.49
C GLU A 120 17.12 -1.87 -0.27
N LYS A 121 17.35 -0.64 -0.74
CA LYS A 121 18.57 -0.26 -1.43
C LYS A 121 19.36 0.71 -0.56
N PRO A 122 20.46 0.29 0.06
CA PRO A 122 21.26 1.14 0.95
C PRO A 122 21.68 2.45 0.29
N GLY A 123 21.54 3.56 1.01
CA GLY A 123 21.88 4.91 0.53
C GLY A 123 20.95 5.45 -0.55
N SER A 124 19.79 4.85 -0.74
CA SER A 124 18.79 5.29 -1.71
C SER A 124 17.41 5.34 -1.08
N TRP A 125 16.52 6.13 -1.67
CA TRP A 125 15.11 6.23 -1.31
C TRP A 125 14.25 5.91 -2.52
N ILE A 126 13.13 5.26 -2.30
CA ILE A 126 12.15 4.97 -3.34
C ILE A 126 11.24 6.19 -3.47
N ARG A 127 11.25 6.81 -4.63
CA ARG A 127 10.46 8.00 -4.95
C ARG A 127 9.11 7.66 -5.56
N GLU A 128 9.11 6.70 -6.47
CA GLU A 128 7.91 6.28 -7.20
C GLU A 128 7.83 4.76 -7.18
N VAL A 129 6.62 4.26 -6.99
CA VAL A 129 6.29 2.84 -7.13
C VAL A 129 5.10 2.75 -8.07
N SER A 130 5.20 1.88 -9.03
CA SER A 130 4.08 1.49 -9.89
C SER A 130 4.00 -0.03 -9.96
N VAL A 131 2.79 -0.53 -9.92
CA VAL A 131 2.50 -1.95 -9.98
C VAL A 131 1.78 -2.23 -11.29
N ASN A 132 2.27 -3.19 -12.04
CA ASN A 132 1.70 -3.60 -13.31
C ASN A 132 1.90 -5.10 -13.53
N ASP A 133 0.83 -5.82 -13.83
CA ASP A 133 0.81 -7.27 -14.00
C ASP A 133 1.47 -7.99 -12.80
N SER A 134 2.62 -8.61 -13.01
CA SER A 134 3.40 -9.31 -11.98
C SER A 134 4.68 -8.55 -11.60
N ARG A 135 4.71 -7.23 -11.78
CA ARG A 135 5.92 -6.43 -11.57
C ARG A 135 5.67 -5.23 -10.68
N ILE A 136 6.64 -4.98 -9.80
CA ILE A 136 6.74 -3.75 -9.02
C ILE A 136 7.90 -2.95 -9.59
N HIS A 137 7.61 -1.83 -10.21
CA HIS A 137 8.61 -0.91 -10.74
C HIS A 137 8.85 0.20 -9.74
N MET A 138 10.11 0.44 -9.45
CA MET A 138 10.53 1.47 -8.50
C MET A 138 11.48 2.44 -9.16
N LYS A 139 11.32 3.73 -8.89
CA LYS A 139 12.34 4.73 -9.17
C LYS A 139 12.98 5.13 -7.85
N THR A 140 14.29 4.94 -7.76
CA THR A 140 15.09 5.28 -6.58
C THR A 140 15.95 6.50 -6.83
N VAL A 141 16.25 7.23 -5.77
CA VAL A 141 17.11 8.42 -5.78
C VAL A 141 18.14 8.31 -4.67
N THR A 142 19.34 8.85 -4.90
CA THR A 142 20.43 8.90 -3.89
C THR A 142 20.48 10.23 -3.14
N SER A 143 19.62 11.20 -3.49
CA SER A 143 19.45 12.45 -2.77
C SER A 143 18.00 12.86 -2.79
N LYS A 144 17.49 13.33 -1.65
CA LYS A 144 16.14 13.86 -1.51
C LYS A 144 16.00 15.29 -2.04
N ASP A 145 17.12 16.01 -2.16
CA ASP A 145 17.13 17.44 -2.54
C ASP A 145 16.89 17.66 -4.04
N GLY A 146 16.83 16.60 -4.82
CA GLY A 146 16.49 16.65 -6.25
C GLY A 146 17.55 17.26 -7.17
N PHE A 147 18.61 17.89 -6.63
CA PHE A 147 19.62 18.61 -7.42
C PHE A 147 20.89 17.79 -7.69
N PHE A 148 21.26 16.85 -6.84
CA PHE A 148 22.54 16.13 -6.94
C PHE A 148 22.43 14.60 -6.86
N GLY A 149 21.22 14.06 -6.87
CA GLY A 149 21.01 12.62 -6.79
C GLY A 149 21.00 11.93 -8.15
N THR A 150 21.52 10.71 -8.18
CA THR A 150 21.32 9.83 -9.32
C THR A 150 19.99 9.11 -9.21
N TYR A 151 19.30 9.01 -10.35
CA TYR A 151 18.09 8.20 -10.47
C TYR A 151 18.43 6.82 -10.98
N SER A 152 17.82 5.80 -10.42
CA SER A 152 17.84 4.45 -10.98
C SER A 152 16.44 3.84 -10.96
N ALA A 153 16.25 2.85 -11.84
CA ALA A 153 15.02 2.08 -11.91
C ALA A 153 15.32 0.63 -11.54
N ASP A 154 14.55 0.10 -10.61
CA ASP A 154 14.61 -1.29 -10.20
C ASP A 154 13.25 -1.94 -10.44
N THR A 155 13.24 -3.24 -10.70
CA THR A 155 12.02 -3.99 -10.95
C THR A 155 12.06 -5.30 -10.19
N LEU A 156 11.04 -5.54 -9.39
CA LEU A 156 10.77 -6.83 -8.77
C LEU A 156 9.74 -7.58 -9.63
N VAL A 157 9.99 -8.85 -9.87
CA VAL A 157 9.08 -9.74 -10.62
C VAL A 157 8.48 -10.73 -9.65
N CYS A 158 7.17 -10.73 -9.55
CA CYS A 158 6.42 -11.66 -8.71
C CYS A 158 6.02 -12.90 -9.53
N ASN A 159 5.71 -13.98 -8.84
CA ASN A 159 5.33 -15.26 -9.44
C ASN A 159 3.84 -15.33 -9.86
N ALA A 160 3.08 -14.30 -9.56
CA ALA A 160 1.67 -14.17 -9.91
C ALA A 160 1.32 -12.72 -10.25
N GLU A 161 0.17 -12.50 -10.84
CA GLU A 161 -0.37 -11.17 -11.11
C GLU A 161 -0.59 -10.41 -9.80
N ILE A 162 -0.22 -9.13 -9.81
CA ILE A 162 -0.46 -8.22 -8.69
C ILE A 162 -1.78 -7.53 -8.93
N LEU A 163 -2.67 -7.59 -7.96
CA LEU A 163 -3.89 -6.80 -7.95
C LEU A 163 -3.61 -5.49 -7.20
N PRO A 164 -3.37 -4.40 -7.94
CA PRO A 164 -3.23 -3.08 -7.32
C PRO A 164 -4.59 -2.64 -6.76
N GLY A 165 -4.57 -1.88 -5.70
CA GLY A 165 -5.76 -1.21 -5.19
C GLY A 165 -6.31 -0.24 -6.23
N LYS A 166 -7.27 -0.70 -7.03
CA LYS A 166 -7.99 0.13 -8.00
C LYS A 166 -9.46 0.20 -7.60
N ALA A 167 -9.94 1.41 -7.36
CA ALA A 167 -11.37 1.66 -7.18
C ALA A 167 -12.18 1.53 -8.48
N ASP A 168 -11.52 1.55 -9.63
CA ASP A 168 -12.19 1.61 -10.94
C ASP A 168 -12.74 0.25 -11.40
N ASP A 169 -12.26 -0.87 -10.84
CA ASP A 169 -12.67 -2.22 -11.24
C ASP A 169 -13.79 -2.80 -10.37
N LEU A 170 -14.14 -2.14 -9.27
CA LEU A 170 -15.37 -2.43 -8.55
C LEU A 170 -16.52 -1.74 -9.29
N GLY A 171 -16.98 -2.39 -10.37
CA GLY A 171 -18.12 -1.93 -11.14
C GLY A 171 -19.30 -1.68 -10.21
N CYS A 172 -19.74 -0.43 -10.15
CA CYS A 172 -21.08 -0.12 -9.67
C CYS A 172 -22.07 -0.75 -10.65
N TYR A 173 -22.64 -1.88 -10.29
CA TYR A 173 -23.85 -2.41 -10.90
C TYR A 173 -25.03 -1.93 -10.07
#